data_c5a329d1d40c1e1b6bf329ce834d1eb6
#
_entry.id   c5a329d1d40c1e1b6bf329ce834d1eb6
#
_cell.length_a   1.000
_cell.length_b   1.000
_cell.length_c   1.000
_cell.angle_alpha   90.00
_cell.angle_beta   90.00
_cell.angle_gamma   90.00
#
_symmetry.space_group_name_H-M   'P 1'
#
loop_
_entity.id
_entity.type
_entity.pdbx_description
1 polymer ?
#
loop_
_entity_poly.entity_id
_entity_poly.type
_entity_poly.pdbx_seq_one_letter_code
_entity_poly.pdbx_strand_id
1 'polypeptide(L)'
;ILVGALTLGWGTNPMGTIKKMFPELTTKDYFEIGKMCMDDSMPRNSESQMLSLTHKWIRDNLSNIKFLYTWADGIVGKPGYVYQSANYLYGGFIWTDIYVTDKGEKIHFRTIQRQLKTEMGRHDLKYGPRPNDKIMGEKGYSRVWGKQFKFIYPITKKDRKYLHKYSTVDWNLNHPKDSDLEWKIKRPGETSYTLTSTMPFVLSKVAEVNKKHKYIAENNLDNFL
;
A
#
# COMPACT_ATOMS: atom_id res chain seq x y z
N ILE A 1 -3.44 -24.77 -12.19
CA ILE A 1 -2.29 -24.18 -11.48
C ILE A 1 -2.73 -22.81 -10.98
N LEU A 2 -2.51 -22.50 -9.70
CA LEU A 2 -2.77 -21.18 -9.13
C LEU A 2 -1.56 -20.28 -9.40
N VAL A 3 -1.76 -19.21 -10.18
CA VAL A 3 -0.68 -18.30 -10.60
C VAL A 3 -0.76 -16.92 -9.94
N GLY A 4 -1.86 -16.61 -9.27
CA GLY A 4 -2.01 -15.35 -8.56
C GLY A 4 -3.16 -15.37 -7.57
N ALA A 5 -3.12 -14.48 -6.59
CA ALA A 5 -4.16 -14.32 -5.59
C ALA A 5 -4.37 -12.84 -5.23
N LEU A 6 -5.63 -12.48 -4.98
CA LEU A 6 -6.03 -11.15 -4.55
C LEU A 6 -7.05 -11.28 -3.41
N THR A 7 -6.90 -10.46 -2.38
CA THR A 7 -7.85 -10.44 -1.27
C THR A 7 -8.69 -9.17 -1.30
N LEU A 8 -10.00 -9.34 -1.19
CA LEU A 8 -10.97 -8.27 -1.02
C LEU A 8 -11.41 -8.22 0.44
N GLY A 9 -11.52 -7.04 1.00
CA GLY A 9 -11.95 -6.81 2.37
C GLY A 9 -12.27 -5.34 2.60
N TRP A 10 -12.10 -4.88 3.83
CA TRP A 10 -12.44 -3.49 4.20
C TRP A 10 -11.32 -2.75 4.94
N GLY A 11 -10.14 -3.35 5.05
CA GLY A 11 -9.01 -2.77 5.78
C GLY A 11 -9.24 -2.72 7.30
N THR A 12 -8.50 -1.83 7.98
CA THR A 12 -8.51 -1.75 9.45
C THR A 12 -9.56 -0.79 10.03
N ASN A 13 -10.07 0.13 9.23
CA ASN A 13 -11.07 1.12 9.64
C ASN A 13 -12.13 1.32 8.53
N PRO A 14 -12.98 0.32 8.29
CA PRO A 14 -13.86 0.31 7.12
C PRO A 14 -14.80 1.52 7.03
N MET A 15 -15.53 1.80 8.11
CA MET A 15 -16.47 2.93 8.14
C MET A 15 -15.74 4.28 8.04
N GLY A 16 -14.60 4.44 8.72
CA GLY A 16 -13.81 5.66 8.63
C GLY A 16 -13.22 5.87 7.25
N THR A 17 -12.87 4.80 6.54
CA THR A 17 -12.36 4.88 5.16
C THR A 17 -13.46 5.35 4.20
N ILE A 18 -14.59 4.65 4.16
CA ILE A 18 -15.65 4.97 3.18
C ILE A 18 -16.31 6.31 3.48
N LYS A 19 -16.59 6.62 4.74
CA LYS A 19 -17.25 7.88 5.15
C LYS A 19 -16.39 9.12 4.89
N LYS A 20 -15.07 9.00 4.93
CA LYS A 20 -14.16 10.10 4.53
C LYS A 20 -14.20 10.41 3.05
N MET A 21 -14.54 9.43 2.22
CA MET A 21 -14.61 9.59 0.77
C MET A 21 -16.04 9.89 0.29
N PHE A 22 -17.01 9.23 0.92
CA PHE A 22 -18.43 9.30 0.56
C PHE A 22 -19.28 9.25 1.84
N PRO A 23 -19.75 10.37 2.37
CA PRO A 23 -20.53 10.41 3.61
C PRO A 23 -21.77 9.50 3.61
N GLU A 24 -22.39 9.32 2.44
CA GLU A 24 -23.63 8.54 2.28
C GLU A 24 -23.41 7.03 2.12
N LEU A 25 -22.18 6.59 1.76
CA LEU A 25 -21.90 5.18 1.53
C LEU A 25 -21.52 4.43 2.81
N THR A 26 -21.60 3.10 2.73
CA THR A 26 -21.30 2.18 3.82
C THR A 26 -20.28 1.11 3.38
N THR A 27 -19.92 0.22 4.27
CA THR A 27 -19.07 -0.95 3.96
C THR A 27 -19.71 -1.92 2.96
N LYS A 28 -21.01 -1.82 2.70
CA LYS A 28 -21.71 -2.63 1.70
C LYS A 28 -21.50 -2.16 0.26
N ASP A 29 -20.95 -0.97 0.08
CA ASP A 29 -20.82 -0.31 -1.22
C ASP A 29 -19.42 -0.43 -1.83
N TYR A 30 -18.42 -0.93 -1.09
CA TYR A 30 -17.05 -1.02 -1.55
C TYR A 30 -16.28 -2.21 -0.99
N PHE A 31 -15.19 -2.56 -1.69
CA PHE A 31 -14.11 -3.36 -1.12
C PHE A 31 -12.78 -2.63 -1.18
N GLU A 32 -11.91 -2.95 -0.23
CA GLU A 32 -10.50 -2.63 -0.26
C GLU A 32 -9.71 -3.84 -0.75
N ILE A 33 -8.82 -3.62 -1.72
CA ILE A 33 -7.84 -4.64 -2.12
C ILE A 33 -6.76 -4.67 -1.04
N GLY A 34 -6.72 -5.75 -0.27
CA GLY A 34 -5.81 -5.89 0.85
C GLY A 34 -4.43 -6.38 0.43
N LYS A 35 -4.38 -7.51 -0.25
CA LYS A 35 -3.15 -8.13 -0.76
C LYS A 35 -3.36 -8.60 -2.18
N MET A 36 -2.29 -8.50 -2.95
CA MET A 36 -2.22 -9.02 -4.31
C MET A 36 -0.83 -9.61 -4.51
N CYS A 37 -0.77 -10.82 -5.00
CA CYS A 37 0.46 -11.47 -5.42
C CYS A 37 0.23 -12.24 -6.73
N MET A 38 1.30 -12.34 -7.50
CA MET A 38 1.35 -13.07 -8.76
C MET A 38 2.62 -13.90 -8.77
N ASP A 39 2.60 -15.06 -9.38
CA ASP A 39 3.79 -15.86 -9.60
C ASP A 39 4.76 -15.08 -10.48
N ASP A 40 6.05 -15.08 -10.11
CA ASP A 40 7.08 -14.30 -10.80
C ASP A 40 7.38 -14.81 -12.22
N SER A 41 6.94 -16.03 -12.56
CA SER A 41 7.03 -16.59 -13.93
C SER A 41 5.96 -16.06 -14.87
N MET A 42 4.96 -15.34 -14.36
CA MET A 42 3.88 -14.83 -15.19
C MET A 42 4.33 -13.65 -16.05
N PRO A 43 3.80 -13.53 -17.28
CA PRO A 43 4.14 -12.44 -18.19
C PRO A 43 3.88 -11.05 -17.60
N ARG A 44 4.55 -10.06 -18.17
CA ARG A 44 4.28 -8.65 -17.85
C ARG A 44 2.79 -8.34 -17.98
N ASN A 45 2.29 -7.48 -17.10
CA ASN A 45 0.89 -7.06 -16.98
C ASN A 45 -0.11 -8.12 -16.45
N SER A 46 0.35 -9.28 -15.98
CA SER A 46 -0.54 -10.29 -15.41
C SER A 46 -1.29 -9.79 -14.18
N GLU A 47 -0.69 -8.92 -13.36
CA GLU A 47 -1.37 -8.30 -12.22
C GLU A 47 -2.53 -7.38 -12.68
N SER A 48 -2.35 -6.58 -13.73
CA SER A 48 -3.44 -5.74 -14.26
C SER A 48 -4.53 -6.55 -14.97
N GLN A 49 -4.18 -7.69 -15.57
CA GLN A 49 -5.17 -8.64 -16.09
C GLN A 49 -5.98 -9.26 -14.95
N MET A 50 -5.33 -9.67 -13.85
CA MET A 50 -6.03 -10.18 -12.66
C MET A 50 -6.99 -9.14 -12.08
N LEU A 51 -6.57 -7.87 -12.00
CA LEU A 51 -7.47 -6.78 -11.59
C LEU A 51 -8.65 -6.64 -12.55
N SER A 52 -8.42 -6.69 -13.86
CA SER A 52 -9.48 -6.61 -14.88
C SER A 52 -10.51 -7.74 -14.75
N LEU A 53 -10.05 -8.98 -14.52
CA LEU A 53 -10.92 -10.13 -14.24
C LEU A 53 -11.70 -9.95 -12.94
N THR A 54 -11.07 -9.41 -11.91
CA THR A 54 -11.73 -9.10 -10.63
C THR A 54 -12.82 -8.04 -10.81
N HIS A 55 -12.56 -6.97 -11.59
CA HIS A 55 -13.56 -5.94 -11.91
C HIS A 55 -14.78 -6.55 -12.64
N LYS A 56 -14.52 -7.40 -13.62
CA LYS A 56 -15.59 -8.10 -14.36
C LYS A 56 -16.40 -8.99 -13.41
N TRP A 57 -15.74 -9.80 -12.62
CA TRP A 57 -16.41 -10.72 -11.68
C TRP A 57 -17.29 -9.97 -10.67
N ILE A 58 -16.78 -8.87 -10.08
CA ILE A 58 -17.57 -8.04 -9.14
C ILE A 58 -18.80 -7.47 -9.84
N ARG A 59 -18.64 -6.90 -11.04
CA ARG A 59 -19.74 -6.32 -11.81
C ARG A 59 -20.84 -7.33 -12.12
N ASP A 60 -20.46 -8.56 -12.42
CA ASP A 60 -21.37 -9.62 -12.83
C ASP A 60 -22.06 -10.30 -11.62
N ASN A 61 -21.43 -10.27 -10.43
CA ASN A 61 -21.88 -11.06 -9.27
C ASN A 61 -22.28 -10.22 -8.04
N LEU A 62 -21.81 -8.95 -7.92
CA LEU A 62 -21.97 -8.14 -6.72
C LEU A 62 -22.51 -6.75 -7.06
N SER A 63 -23.78 -6.67 -7.40
CA SER A 63 -24.46 -5.44 -7.90
C SER A 63 -24.46 -4.27 -6.90
N ASN A 64 -24.26 -4.54 -5.61
CA ASN A 64 -24.20 -3.52 -4.57
C ASN A 64 -22.82 -2.84 -4.48
N ILE A 65 -21.76 -3.48 -4.96
CA ILE A 65 -20.41 -2.92 -4.88
C ILE A 65 -20.21 -1.86 -5.98
N LYS A 66 -19.94 -0.64 -5.57
CA LYS A 66 -19.72 0.52 -6.45
C LYS A 66 -18.23 0.78 -6.71
N PHE A 67 -17.39 0.50 -5.70
CA PHE A 67 -15.98 0.89 -5.73
C PHE A 67 -15.05 -0.22 -5.25
N LEU A 68 -13.89 -0.32 -5.90
CA LEU A 68 -12.70 -0.93 -5.33
C LEU A 68 -11.74 0.17 -4.90
N TYR A 69 -11.28 0.12 -3.67
CA TYR A 69 -10.34 1.05 -3.09
C TYR A 69 -9.04 0.35 -2.76
N THR A 70 -7.91 1.04 -2.85
CA THR A 70 -6.61 0.46 -2.50
C THR A 70 -5.57 1.53 -2.23
N TRP A 71 -4.46 1.09 -1.65
CA TRP A 71 -3.28 1.89 -1.39
C TRP A 71 -2.08 1.34 -2.16
N ALA A 72 -1.27 2.24 -2.71
CA ALA A 72 0.06 1.89 -3.15
C ALA A 72 1.09 2.39 -2.14
N ASP A 73 2.03 1.54 -1.82
CA ASP A 73 2.98 1.75 -0.72
C ASP A 73 4.24 2.49 -1.21
N GLY A 74 4.11 3.80 -1.43
CA GLY A 74 5.22 4.65 -1.86
C GLY A 74 6.37 4.73 -0.87
N ILE A 75 6.13 4.43 0.43
CA ILE A 75 7.22 4.36 1.41
C ILE A 75 8.24 3.26 1.06
N VAL A 76 7.83 2.19 0.37
CA VAL A 76 8.72 1.15 -0.16
C VAL A 76 8.99 1.31 -1.67
N GLY A 77 8.86 2.52 -2.19
CA GLY A 77 9.20 2.83 -3.57
C GLY A 77 8.18 2.38 -4.61
N LYS A 78 6.91 2.18 -4.23
CA LYS A 78 5.86 1.70 -5.15
C LYS A 78 4.80 2.77 -5.39
N PRO A 79 4.87 3.54 -6.50
CA PRO A 79 3.88 4.58 -6.81
C PRO A 79 2.54 4.03 -7.31
N GLY A 80 2.40 2.70 -7.50
CA GLY A 80 1.15 2.04 -7.86
C GLY A 80 0.94 1.85 -9.36
N TYR A 81 1.99 1.61 -10.13
CA TYR A 81 1.91 1.38 -11.58
C TYR A 81 0.89 0.29 -11.98
N VAL A 82 0.73 -0.75 -11.17
CA VAL A 82 -0.26 -1.80 -11.42
C VAL A 82 -1.70 -1.28 -11.40
N TYR A 83 -2.01 -0.34 -10.52
CA TYR A 83 -3.34 0.28 -10.45
C TYR A 83 -3.53 1.30 -11.56
N GLN A 84 -2.48 2.04 -11.92
CA GLN A 84 -2.49 2.97 -13.03
C GLN A 84 -2.79 2.24 -14.35
N SER A 85 -2.11 1.11 -14.62
CA SER A 85 -2.34 0.28 -15.80
C SER A 85 -3.72 -0.40 -15.84
N ALA A 86 -4.37 -0.56 -14.67
CA ALA A 86 -5.73 -1.08 -14.54
C ALA A 86 -6.80 0.03 -14.49
N ASN A 87 -6.47 1.27 -14.88
CA ASN A 87 -7.38 2.42 -14.99
C ASN A 87 -8.00 2.88 -13.65
N TYR A 88 -7.30 2.69 -12.53
CA TYR A 88 -7.70 3.31 -11.27
C TYR A 88 -7.47 4.81 -11.30
N LEU A 89 -8.34 5.54 -10.64
CA LEU A 89 -8.17 6.97 -10.41
C LEU A 89 -7.33 7.20 -9.15
N TYR A 90 -6.53 8.23 -9.19
CA TYR A 90 -5.69 8.67 -8.08
C TYR A 90 -6.40 9.72 -7.22
N GLY A 91 -6.34 9.58 -5.90
CA GLY A 91 -7.00 10.47 -4.95
C GLY A 91 -6.05 11.11 -3.93
N GLY A 92 -4.82 11.38 -4.33
CA GLY A 92 -3.82 11.97 -3.44
C GLY A 92 -3.13 10.94 -2.53
N PHE A 93 -2.44 11.40 -1.52
CA PHE A 93 -1.65 10.56 -0.63
C PHE A 93 -1.85 10.92 0.84
N ILE A 94 -1.39 10.04 1.70
CA ILE A 94 -1.14 10.31 3.12
C ILE A 94 0.31 10.01 3.46
N TRP A 95 0.84 10.63 4.51
CA TRP A 95 2.09 10.22 5.10
C TRP A 95 1.85 9.03 6.01
N THR A 96 2.62 7.97 5.81
CA THR A 96 2.69 6.80 6.71
C THR A 96 4.11 6.65 7.22
N ASP A 97 4.30 5.99 8.34
CA ASP A 97 5.62 5.89 8.97
C ASP A 97 5.99 4.44 9.31
N ILE A 98 7.28 4.21 9.32
CA ILE A 98 7.94 2.99 9.76
C ILE A 98 9.14 3.37 10.63
N TYR A 99 9.67 2.38 11.35
CA TYR A 99 10.98 2.48 11.98
C TYR A 99 12.01 1.72 11.17
N VAL A 100 13.24 2.22 11.21
CA VAL A 100 14.40 1.64 10.51
C VAL A 100 15.50 1.47 11.53
N THR A 101 16.11 0.29 11.59
CA THR A 101 17.21 -0.01 12.52
C THR A 101 18.47 0.76 12.15
N ASP A 102 19.47 0.72 13.00
CA ASP A 102 20.82 1.25 12.76
C ASP A 102 21.52 0.61 11.53
N LYS A 103 21.09 -0.62 11.17
CA LYS A 103 21.54 -1.34 9.99
C LYS A 103 20.78 -0.98 8.70
N GLY A 104 19.84 -0.04 8.78
CA GLY A 104 19.02 0.35 7.64
C GLY A 104 17.88 -0.62 7.32
N GLU A 105 17.53 -1.54 8.23
CA GLU A 105 16.47 -2.52 8.02
C GLU A 105 15.12 -1.99 8.48
N LYS A 106 14.12 -2.11 7.61
CA LYS A 106 12.72 -1.78 7.93
C LYS A 106 12.19 -2.71 9.01
N ILE A 107 11.61 -2.16 10.06
CA ILE A 107 10.94 -2.91 11.11
C ILE A 107 9.46 -2.55 11.20
N HIS A 108 8.61 -3.58 11.24
CA HIS A 108 7.17 -3.38 11.29
C HIS A 108 6.72 -2.97 12.70
N PHE A 109 5.79 -2.04 12.78
CA PHE A 109 5.22 -1.50 14.02
C PHE A 109 4.78 -2.59 15.03
N ARG A 110 4.06 -3.61 14.56
CA ARG A 110 3.62 -4.73 15.43
C ARG A 110 4.78 -5.55 15.97
N THR A 111 5.89 -5.65 15.23
CA THR A 111 7.10 -6.33 15.70
C THR A 111 7.72 -5.55 16.84
N ILE A 112 7.82 -4.23 16.71
CA ILE A 112 8.31 -3.35 17.77
C ILE A 112 7.41 -3.46 19.01
N GLN A 113 6.09 -3.38 18.86
CA GLN A 113 5.16 -3.51 20.00
C GLN A 113 5.36 -4.84 20.74
N ARG A 114 5.56 -5.94 20.02
CA ARG A 114 5.83 -7.26 20.62
C ARG A 114 7.16 -7.29 21.37
N GLN A 115 8.20 -6.71 20.79
CA GLN A 115 9.51 -6.58 21.44
C GLN A 115 9.41 -5.76 22.74
N LEU A 116 8.80 -4.57 22.68
CA LEU A 116 8.60 -3.71 23.83
C LEU A 116 7.76 -4.40 24.93
N LYS A 117 6.72 -5.14 24.54
CA LYS A 117 5.93 -5.94 25.48
C LYS A 117 6.80 -6.91 26.28
N THR A 118 7.65 -7.65 25.59
CA THR A 118 8.56 -8.64 26.21
C THR A 118 9.60 -7.96 27.07
N GLU A 119 10.27 -6.91 26.58
CA GLU A 119 11.30 -6.17 27.31
C GLU A 119 10.79 -5.51 28.59
N MET A 120 9.55 -5.03 28.58
CA MET A 120 8.91 -4.37 29.73
C MET A 120 8.17 -5.36 30.64
N GLY A 121 8.23 -6.68 30.39
CA GLY A 121 7.55 -7.69 31.18
C GLY A 121 6.01 -7.56 31.21
N ARG A 122 5.42 -6.85 30.24
CA ARG A 122 3.97 -6.56 30.21
C ARG A 122 3.19 -7.68 29.52
N HIS A 123 3.30 -8.89 30.04
CA HIS A 123 2.60 -10.07 29.54
C HIS A 123 1.09 -10.02 29.70
N ASP A 124 0.60 -9.16 30.58
CA ASP A 124 -0.81 -8.83 30.85
C ASP A 124 -1.49 -8.11 29.67
N LEU A 125 -0.73 -7.41 28.83
CA LEU A 125 -1.29 -6.65 27.71
C LEU A 125 -1.48 -7.53 26.45
N LYS A 126 -2.56 -7.33 25.73
CA LYS A 126 -2.77 -7.93 24.40
C LYS A 126 -1.71 -7.44 23.41
N TYR A 127 -1.40 -6.14 23.44
CA TYR A 127 -0.36 -5.51 22.62
C TYR A 127 0.62 -4.78 23.53
N GLY A 128 1.88 -4.69 23.11
CA GLY A 128 2.88 -3.86 23.78
C GLY A 128 2.60 -2.38 23.64
N PRO A 129 3.32 -1.54 24.39
CA PRO A 129 3.17 -0.08 24.32
C PRO A 129 3.44 0.43 22.91
N ARG A 130 2.81 1.55 22.58
CA ARG A 130 3.03 2.20 21.29
C ARG A 130 4.45 2.76 21.24
N PRO A 131 5.25 2.43 20.22
CA PRO A 131 6.58 3.01 20.06
C PRO A 131 6.47 4.53 19.90
N ASN A 132 7.39 5.24 20.51
CA ASN A 132 7.55 6.69 20.38
C ASN A 132 9.00 7.03 20.06
N ASP A 133 9.25 8.26 19.63
CA ASP A 133 10.57 8.70 19.15
C ASP A 133 11.65 8.55 20.23
N LYS A 134 11.32 8.75 21.53
CA LYS A 134 12.27 8.61 22.64
C LYS A 134 12.73 7.16 22.77
N ILE A 135 11.80 6.21 22.94
CA ILE A 135 12.09 4.79 23.11
C ILE A 135 12.83 4.24 21.87
N MET A 136 12.43 4.67 20.69
CA MET A 136 13.05 4.20 19.45
C MET A 136 14.43 4.82 19.25
N GLY A 137 14.61 6.08 19.62
CA GLY A 137 15.91 6.74 19.60
C GLY A 137 16.93 6.09 20.55
N GLU A 138 16.52 5.69 21.76
CA GLU A 138 17.36 4.92 22.70
C GLU A 138 17.83 3.58 22.14
N LYS A 139 17.05 2.97 21.22
CA LYS A 139 17.41 1.76 20.46
C LYS A 139 18.25 2.04 19.21
N GLY A 140 18.56 3.28 18.90
CA GLY A 140 19.26 3.67 17.67
C GLY A 140 18.41 3.61 16.42
N TYR A 141 17.07 3.53 16.52
CA TYR A 141 16.19 3.43 15.37
C TYR A 141 15.76 4.80 14.86
N SER A 142 15.84 4.96 13.54
CA SER A 142 15.31 6.15 12.85
C SER A 142 13.82 5.98 12.56
N ARG A 143 13.07 7.06 12.60
CA ARG A 143 11.69 7.08 12.10
C ARG A 143 11.66 7.63 10.68
N VAL A 144 11.04 6.91 9.78
CA VAL A 144 10.94 7.26 8.37
C VAL A 144 9.47 7.37 7.97
N TRP A 145 9.11 8.48 7.34
CA TRP A 145 7.80 8.66 6.70
C TRP A 145 7.95 8.57 5.19
N GLY A 146 6.94 8.02 4.54
CA GLY A 146 6.80 8.02 3.09
C GLY A 146 5.36 8.20 2.68
N LYS A 147 5.15 8.50 1.43
CA LYS A 147 3.81 8.67 0.86
C LYS A 147 3.14 7.31 0.67
N GLN A 148 1.86 7.24 1.00
CA GLN A 148 0.99 6.13 0.65
C GLN A 148 -0.11 6.68 -0.24
N PHE A 149 -0.18 6.21 -1.48
CA PHE A 149 -1.02 6.76 -2.54
C PHE A 149 -2.38 6.07 -2.58
N LYS A 150 -3.46 6.85 -2.68
CA LYS A 150 -4.84 6.37 -2.75
C LYS A 150 -5.26 6.12 -4.18
N PHE A 151 -5.88 4.95 -4.40
CA PHE A 151 -6.45 4.61 -5.69
C PHE A 151 -7.87 4.09 -5.55
N ILE A 152 -8.73 4.41 -6.52
CA ILE A 152 -10.11 3.94 -6.58
C ILE A 152 -10.49 3.53 -7.99
N TYR A 153 -11.27 2.45 -8.10
CA TYR A 153 -11.84 2.00 -9.35
C TYR A 153 -13.37 1.96 -9.25
N PRO A 154 -14.12 2.75 -10.02
CA PRO A 154 -15.56 2.67 -10.11
C PRO A 154 -15.96 1.48 -10.98
N ILE A 155 -16.83 0.59 -10.47
CA ILE A 155 -17.20 -0.68 -11.13
C ILE A 155 -17.98 -0.44 -12.42
N THR A 156 -18.85 0.56 -12.44
CA THR A 156 -19.68 0.90 -13.61
C THR A 156 -19.51 2.36 -14.04
N LYS A 157 -20.00 2.69 -15.23
CA LYS A 157 -20.07 4.10 -15.69
C LYS A 157 -20.95 4.96 -14.79
N LYS A 158 -22.01 4.38 -14.18
CA LYS A 158 -22.88 5.06 -13.21
C LYS A 158 -22.10 5.38 -11.94
N ASP A 159 -21.30 4.43 -11.45
CA ASP A 159 -20.48 4.63 -10.26
C ASP A 159 -19.37 5.66 -10.50
N ARG A 160 -18.83 5.74 -11.72
CA ARG A 160 -17.88 6.80 -12.08
C ARG A 160 -18.53 8.19 -12.03
N LYS A 161 -19.77 8.34 -12.51
CA LYS A 161 -20.52 9.60 -12.38
C LYS A 161 -20.82 9.92 -10.92
N TYR A 162 -21.19 8.92 -10.13
CA TYR A 162 -21.42 9.07 -8.70
C TYR A 162 -20.15 9.53 -7.98
N LEU A 163 -19.00 8.92 -8.29
CA LEU A 163 -17.70 9.28 -7.73
C LEU A 163 -17.39 10.76 -7.93
N HIS A 164 -17.47 11.26 -9.16
CA HIS A 164 -17.16 12.67 -9.45
C HIS A 164 -18.17 13.66 -8.86
N LYS A 165 -19.41 13.23 -8.60
CA LYS A 165 -20.45 14.10 -8.06
C LYS A 165 -20.45 14.19 -6.53
N TYR A 166 -20.15 13.09 -5.84
CA TYR A 166 -20.40 12.96 -4.39
C TYR A 166 -19.16 12.68 -3.55
N SER A 167 -18.01 12.41 -4.16
CA SER A 167 -16.79 12.20 -3.40
C SER A 167 -16.28 13.52 -2.79
N THR A 168 -15.80 13.42 -1.55
CA THR A 168 -15.08 14.52 -0.90
C THR A 168 -13.60 14.57 -1.32
N VAL A 169 -13.14 13.59 -2.10
CA VAL A 169 -11.77 13.49 -2.63
C VAL A 169 -11.79 13.81 -4.11
N ASP A 170 -10.84 14.59 -4.57
CA ASP A 170 -10.60 14.81 -6.00
C ASP A 170 -9.90 13.61 -6.62
N TRP A 171 -10.63 12.87 -7.44
CA TRP A 171 -10.15 11.67 -8.14
C TRP A 171 -9.83 12.00 -9.60
N ASN A 172 -8.60 11.78 -10.00
CA ASN A 172 -8.11 12.16 -11.32
C ASN A 172 -7.12 11.12 -11.91
N LEU A 173 -6.58 11.41 -13.08
CA LEU A 173 -5.60 10.58 -13.79
C LEU A 173 -4.16 11.10 -13.68
N ASN A 174 -3.90 12.10 -12.83
CA ASN A 174 -2.57 12.63 -12.57
C ASN A 174 -1.81 11.67 -11.63
N HIS A 175 -1.53 10.48 -12.14
CA HIS A 175 -0.96 9.40 -11.38
C HIS A 175 0.47 9.72 -10.90
N PRO A 176 0.82 9.33 -9.66
CA PRO A 176 2.17 9.50 -9.13
C PRO A 176 3.18 8.67 -9.93
N LYS A 177 4.39 9.20 -10.04
CA LYS A 177 5.55 8.60 -10.70
C LYS A 177 6.67 8.39 -9.67
N ASP A 178 7.77 7.78 -10.10
CA ASP A 178 8.94 7.61 -9.23
C ASP A 178 9.49 8.96 -8.76
N SER A 179 9.36 10.02 -9.55
CA SER A 179 9.76 11.40 -9.19
C SER A 179 8.93 12.00 -8.05
N ASP A 180 7.73 11.45 -7.77
CA ASP A 180 6.86 11.92 -6.69
C ASP A 180 7.14 11.18 -5.36
N LEU A 181 8.04 10.19 -5.39
CA LEU A 181 8.49 9.50 -4.20
C LEU A 181 9.36 10.42 -3.36
N GLU A 182 9.03 10.50 -2.09
CA GLU A 182 9.71 11.36 -1.14
C GLU A 182 9.62 10.76 0.25
N TRP A 183 10.68 10.91 1.01
CA TRP A 183 10.77 10.42 2.38
C TRP A 183 11.16 11.55 3.33
N LYS A 184 10.68 11.43 4.57
CA LYS A 184 11.15 12.21 5.71
C LYS A 184 11.85 11.26 6.65
N ILE A 185 13.04 11.60 7.11
CA ILE A 185 13.78 10.80 8.09
C ILE A 185 14.08 11.64 9.33
N LYS A 186 13.86 11.06 10.48
CA LYS A 186 14.24 11.58 11.78
C LYS A 186 15.16 10.57 12.47
N ARG A 187 16.42 10.90 12.62
CA ARG A 187 17.42 10.04 13.25
C ARG A 187 17.37 10.15 14.77
N PRO A 188 17.95 9.17 15.51
CA PRO A 188 18.11 9.28 16.95
C PRO A 188 18.74 10.61 17.37
N GLY A 189 18.13 11.28 18.37
CA GLY A 189 18.62 12.58 18.87
C GLY A 189 18.22 13.81 18.04
N GLU A 190 17.72 13.64 16.82
CA GLU A 190 17.23 14.77 16.02
C GLU A 190 15.86 15.27 16.56
N THR A 191 15.68 16.60 16.53
CA THR A 191 14.40 17.24 16.91
C THR A 191 13.48 17.42 15.71
N SER A 192 14.03 17.53 14.50
CA SER A 192 13.33 17.71 13.23
C SER A 192 13.61 16.55 12.27
N TYR A 193 12.86 16.50 11.18
CA TYR A 193 13.10 15.54 10.10
C TYR A 193 13.84 16.21 8.93
N THR A 194 14.55 15.40 8.16
CA THR A 194 15.18 15.78 6.88
C THR A 194 14.39 15.15 5.73
N LEU A 195 14.15 15.92 4.67
CA LEU A 195 13.56 15.42 3.42
C LEU A 195 14.63 14.76 2.56
N THR A 196 14.26 13.69 1.86
CA THR A 196 15.11 13.01 0.87
C THR A 196 14.26 12.39 -0.25
N SER A 197 14.79 12.45 -1.49
CA SER A 197 14.24 11.74 -2.65
C SER A 197 14.80 10.31 -2.79
N THR A 198 15.80 9.96 -1.99
CA THR A 198 16.36 8.61 -1.96
C THR A 198 15.78 7.83 -0.78
N MET A 199 15.35 6.61 -1.02
CA MET A 199 14.80 5.73 0.02
C MET A 199 15.85 5.48 1.11
N PRO A 200 15.59 5.87 2.37
CA PRO A 200 16.60 5.86 3.43
C PRO A 200 16.71 4.52 4.18
N PHE A 201 16.35 3.42 3.54
CA PHE A 201 16.48 2.07 4.10
C PHE A 201 16.60 1.04 2.96
N VAL A 202 17.08 -0.15 3.30
CA VAL A 202 17.18 -1.26 2.35
C VAL A 202 15.92 -2.12 2.35
N LEU A 203 15.52 -2.57 1.18
CA LEU A 203 14.49 -3.61 1.05
C LEU A 203 15.05 -4.94 1.53
N SER A 204 14.20 -5.80 2.09
CA SER A 204 14.61 -7.13 2.49
C SER A 204 15.16 -7.92 1.30
N LYS A 205 16.08 -8.85 1.54
CA LYS A 205 16.65 -9.72 0.49
C LYS A 205 15.59 -10.45 -0.33
N VAL A 206 14.47 -10.81 0.28
CA VAL A 206 13.32 -11.43 -0.41
C VAL A 206 12.72 -10.48 -1.47
N ALA A 207 12.58 -9.20 -1.15
CA ALA A 207 12.09 -8.20 -2.10
C ALA A 207 13.07 -7.96 -3.26
N GLU A 208 14.38 -8.04 -3.00
CA GLU A 208 15.43 -7.94 -4.04
C GLU A 208 15.46 -9.15 -4.95
N VAL A 209 15.31 -10.36 -4.39
CA VAL A 209 15.25 -11.61 -5.17
C VAL A 209 14.03 -11.57 -6.09
N ASN A 210 12.84 -11.22 -5.60
CA ASN A 210 11.64 -11.12 -6.41
C ASN A 210 11.78 -10.07 -7.52
N LYS A 211 12.43 -8.93 -7.24
CA LYS A 211 12.71 -7.89 -8.23
C LYS A 211 13.65 -8.40 -9.34
N LYS A 212 14.66 -9.19 -8.97
CA LYS A 212 15.62 -9.80 -9.91
C LYS A 212 14.96 -10.88 -10.76
N HIS A 213 14.13 -11.74 -10.18
CA HIS A 213 13.36 -12.76 -10.91
C HIS A 213 12.37 -12.14 -11.90
N LYS A 214 11.68 -11.09 -11.50
CA LYS A 214 10.75 -10.35 -12.36
C LYS A 214 11.48 -9.72 -13.56
N TYR A 215 12.66 -9.15 -13.36
CA TYR A 215 13.50 -8.62 -14.45
C TYR A 215 13.96 -9.70 -15.42
N ILE A 216 14.32 -10.89 -14.94
CA ILE A 216 14.73 -12.03 -15.77
C ILE A 216 13.54 -12.53 -16.59
N ALA A 217 12.35 -12.65 -16.00
CA ALA A 217 11.14 -13.06 -16.70
C ALA A 217 10.71 -12.05 -17.79
N GLU A 218 10.85 -10.75 -17.53
CA GLU A 218 10.55 -9.69 -18.50
C GLU A 218 11.48 -9.70 -19.73
N ASN A 219 12.73 -10.16 -19.57
CA ASN A 219 13.71 -10.22 -20.66
C ASN A 219 13.74 -11.58 -21.39
N ASN A 220 13.01 -12.59 -20.90
CA ASN A 220 12.94 -13.90 -21.54
C ASN A 220 11.63 -14.11 -22.34
N LEU A 221 10.88 -13.05 -22.61
CA LEU A 221 9.62 -13.13 -23.39
C LEU A 221 9.80 -13.62 -24.82
N ASP A 222 11.01 -13.51 -25.40
CA ASP A 222 11.31 -14.00 -26.75
C ASP A 222 11.32 -15.54 -26.87
N ASN A 223 11.23 -16.26 -25.74
CA ASN A 223 11.18 -17.72 -25.70
C ASN A 223 9.75 -18.29 -25.68
N PHE A 224 8.70 -17.43 -25.72
CA PHE A 224 7.29 -17.84 -25.66
C PHE A 224 6.46 -17.46 -26.90
N LEU A 225 7.09 -16.97 -27.94
CA LEU A 225 6.55 -16.81 -29.31
C LEU A 225 7.20 -17.84 -30.24
#